data_ed3f82b2b6bb6613f49cc901c3266f9d
#
_entry.id   ed3f82b2b6bb6613f49cc901c3266f9d
#
_cell.length_a   1.000
_cell.length_b   1.000
_cell.length_c   1.000
_cell.angle_alpha   90.00
_cell.angle_beta   90.00
_cell.angle_gamma   90.00
#
_symmetry.space_group_name_H-M   'P 1'
#
loop_
_entity.id
_entity.type
_entity.pdbx_description
1 polymer ?
#
loop_
_entity_poly.entity_id
_entity_poly.type
_entity_poly.pdbx_seq_one_letter_code
_entity_poly.pdbx_strand_id
1 'polypeptide(L)'
;MGKKKLLLIYLALLPIISYAKIVLPNILNDNMVLQQQTSVKLWGKANPNKKVKVLPSWNEIEYSTIADADGKWMVTVSTPKAGGPYEIRFTDGEELTLKNVLIGEVWFCSGQSNMEMPVRGFEFEFVEGANDMIATA
;
A
#
# COMPACT_ATOMS: atom_id res chain seq x y z
N MET A 1 17.00 -46.19 -28.78
CA MET A 1 16.10 -45.86 -27.65
C MET A 1 16.62 -44.70 -26.75
N GLY A 2 17.75 -44.08 -27.08
CA GLY A 2 18.38 -43.05 -26.21
C GLY A 2 18.00 -41.59 -26.46
N LYS A 3 17.77 -41.18 -27.72
CA LYS A 3 17.60 -39.73 -28.04
C LYS A 3 16.30 -39.13 -27.59
N LYS A 4 15.18 -39.86 -27.60
CA LYS A 4 13.87 -39.36 -27.14
C LYS A 4 13.76 -39.21 -25.61
N LYS A 5 14.43 -40.06 -24.83
CA LYS A 5 14.48 -39.99 -23.37
C LYS A 5 15.35 -38.80 -22.90
N LEU A 6 16.44 -38.50 -23.63
CA LEU A 6 17.31 -37.36 -23.32
C LEU A 6 16.61 -36.02 -23.55
N LEU A 7 15.76 -35.91 -24.57
CA LEU A 7 14.98 -34.70 -24.86
C LEU A 7 13.93 -34.40 -23.79
N LEU A 8 13.30 -35.43 -23.23
CA LEU A 8 12.34 -35.32 -22.13
C LEU A 8 12.98 -34.84 -20.82
N ILE A 9 14.21 -35.26 -20.53
CA ILE A 9 14.95 -34.84 -19.35
C ILE A 9 15.37 -33.35 -19.49
N TYR A 10 15.72 -32.89 -20.69
CA TYR A 10 16.07 -31.50 -20.94
C TYR A 10 14.88 -30.55 -20.79
N LEU A 11 13.66 -31.01 -21.15
CA LEU A 11 12.43 -30.23 -20.98
C LEU A 11 12.00 -30.11 -19.51
N ALA A 12 12.33 -31.09 -18.66
CA ALA A 12 12.02 -31.07 -17.23
C ALA A 12 12.97 -30.18 -16.41
N LEU A 13 14.07 -29.71 -16.99
CA LEU A 13 15.07 -28.82 -16.36
C LEU A 13 14.91 -27.35 -16.73
N LEU A 14 13.85 -26.98 -17.47
CA LEU A 14 13.56 -25.56 -17.69
C LEU A 14 13.21 -24.91 -16.33
N PRO A 15 13.99 -23.93 -15.84
CA PRO A 15 13.64 -23.22 -14.63
C PRO A 15 12.28 -22.56 -14.85
N ILE A 16 11.31 -22.89 -14.04
CA ILE A 16 10.07 -22.14 -13.94
C ILE A 16 10.47 -20.81 -13.32
N ILE A 17 10.72 -19.81 -14.16
CA ILE A 17 10.95 -18.43 -13.72
C ILE A 17 9.61 -17.94 -13.20
N SER A 18 9.38 -18.17 -11.91
CA SER A 18 8.26 -17.53 -11.20
C SER A 18 8.61 -16.06 -11.00
N TYR A 19 8.04 -15.19 -11.80
CA TYR A 19 8.06 -13.76 -11.52
C TYR A 19 7.09 -13.51 -10.37
N ALA A 20 7.61 -13.36 -9.15
CA ALA A 20 6.79 -12.87 -8.05
C ALA A 20 6.61 -11.36 -8.26
N LYS A 21 5.39 -10.96 -8.49
CA LYS A 21 4.97 -9.57 -8.61
C LYS A 21 5.04 -8.88 -7.24
N ILE A 22 5.31 -7.58 -7.21
CA ILE A 22 5.15 -6.78 -6.00
C ILE A 22 3.72 -6.95 -5.46
N VAL A 23 3.63 -7.32 -4.18
CA VAL A 23 2.36 -7.46 -3.46
C VAL A 23 2.32 -6.43 -2.34
N LEU A 24 1.32 -5.57 -2.37
CA LEU A 24 1.05 -4.58 -1.35
C LEU A 24 -0.01 -5.08 -0.36
N PRO A 25 0.02 -4.65 0.91
CA PRO A 25 -1.07 -4.91 1.85
C PRO A 25 -2.33 -4.14 1.43
N ASN A 26 -3.50 -4.63 1.82
CA ASN A 26 -4.80 -4.05 1.42
C ASN A 26 -4.97 -2.57 1.77
N ILE A 27 -4.26 -2.07 2.79
CA ILE A 27 -4.28 -0.64 3.16
C ILE A 27 -3.55 0.25 2.15
N LEU A 28 -2.61 -0.31 1.37
CA LEU A 28 -1.92 0.38 0.29
C LEU A 28 -2.56 0.00 -1.04
N ASN A 29 -3.55 0.76 -1.45
CA ASN A 29 -4.36 0.48 -2.63
C ASN A 29 -4.73 1.78 -3.34
N ASP A 30 -5.34 1.65 -4.51
CA ASP A 30 -5.97 2.79 -5.20
C ASP A 30 -6.95 3.51 -4.27
N ASN A 31 -7.09 4.82 -4.45
CA ASN A 31 -7.96 5.70 -3.68
C ASN A 31 -7.58 5.85 -2.19
N MET A 32 -6.37 5.47 -1.79
CA MET A 32 -5.90 5.68 -0.42
C MET A 32 -5.59 7.15 -0.14
N VAL A 33 -5.58 7.51 1.14
CA VAL A 33 -5.11 8.81 1.62
C VAL A 33 -3.86 8.60 2.48
N LEU A 34 -2.81 9.41 2.21
CA LEU A 34 -1.60 9.45 3.01
C LEU A 34 -1.56 10.73 3.84
N GLN A 35 -0.99 10.63 5.06
CA GLN A 35 -0.79 11.81 5.93
C GLN A 35 0.10 12.84 5.24
N GLN A 36 -0.31 14.11 5.28
CA GLN A 36 0.44 15.22 4.71
C GLN A 36 1.66 15.63 5.53
N GLN A 37 2.64 16.31 4.88
CA GLN A 37 3.81 16.97 5.49
C GLN A 37 4.58 16.09 6.47
N THR A 38 4.74 14.81 6.16
CA THR A 38 5.43 13.84 7.03
C THR A 38 6.19 12.82 6.19
N SER A 39 6.82 11.88 6.87
CA SER A 39 7.47 10.73 6.28
C SER A 39 6.60 9.49 6.48
N VAL A 40 5.99 8.99 5.42
CA VAL A 40 5.13 7.80 5.45
C VAL A 40 5.91 6.55 5.06
N LYS A 41 5.58 5.44 5.69
CA LYS A 41 6.14 4.13 5.34
C LYS A 41 5.26 3.45 4.31
N LEU A 42 5.89 2.98 3.23
CA LEU A 42 5.28 2.08 2.26
C LEU A 42 5.99 0.74 2.35
N TRP A 43 5.24 -0.36 2.29
CA TRP A 43 5.79 -1.70 2.48
C TRP A 43 5.02 -2.76 1.69
N GLY A 44 5.62 -3.92 1.58
CA GLY A 44 5.00 -5.05 0.89
C GLY A 44 5.92 -6.23 0.77
N LYS A 45 5.62 -7.09 -0.20
CA LYS A 45 6.44 -8.22 -0.59
C LYS A 45 6.88 -8.08 -2.04
N ALA A 46 8.08 -8.58 -2.34
CA ALA A 46 8.66 -8.68 -3.67
C ALA A 46 9.52 -9.95 -3.72
N ASN A 47 10.20 -10.19 -4.82
CA ASN A 47 11.19 -11.27 -4.86
C ASN A 47 12.32 -11.01 -3.84
N PRO A 48 12.76 -12.05 -3.09
CA PRO A 48 13.87 -11.92 -2.15
C PRO A 48 15.12 -11.31 -2.78
N ASN A 49 15.78 -10.43 -2.02
CA ASN A 49 17.02 -9.73 -2.43
C ASN A 49 16.87 -8.84 -3.68
N LYS A 50 15.65 -8.60 -4.16
CA LYS A 50 15.40 -7.66 -5.26
C LYS A 50 15.35 -6.21 -4.77
N LYS A 51 15.86 -5.32 -5.59
CA LYS A 51 15.73 -3.88 -5.37
C LYS A 51 14.31 -3.47 -5.75
N VAL A 52 13.59 -2.89 -4.82
CA VAL A 52 12.28 -2.27 -5.02
C VAL A 52 12.49 -0.77 -5.13
N LYS A 53 11.93 -0.17 -6.17
CA LYS A 53 11.92 1.26 -6.40
C LYS A 53 10.51 1.78 -6.26
N VAL A 54 10.37 2.96 -5.70
CA VAL A 54 9.10 3.65 -5.48
C VAL A 54 9.23 5.08 -5.99
N LEU A 55 8.39 5.46 -6.93
CA LEU A 55 8.39 6.76 -7.58
C LEU A 55 7.01 7.42 -7.43
N PRO A 56 6.83 8.32 -6.47
CA PRO A 56 5.60 9.09 -6.34
C PRO A 56 5.58 10.26 -7.33
N SER A 57 4.41 10.56 -7.90
CA SER A 57 4.24 11.62 -8.89
C SER A 57 4.27 13.05 -8.32
N TRP A 58 4.18 13.22 -7.00
CA TRP A 58 4.16 14.56 -6.39
C TRP A 58 5.52 15.24 -6.28
N ASN A 59 6.61 14.49 -6.35
CA ASN A 59 7.98 15.06 -6.28
C ASN A 59 8.95 14.40 -7.25
N GLU A 60 8.54 13.32 -7.93
CA GLU A 60 9.36 12.55 -8.89
C GLU A 60 10.71 12.06 -8.34
N ILE A 61 10.81 11.93 -7.01
CA ILE A 61 12.01 11.39 -6.35
C ILE A 61 11.90 9.87 -6.28
N GLU A 62 12.90 9.17 -6.84
CA GLU A 62 13.00 7.72 -6.71
C GLU A 62 13.50 7.34 -5.32
N TYR A 63 12.66 6.66 -4.56
CA TYR A 63 13.03 6.00 -3.32
C TYR A 63 13.31 4.52 -3.61
N SER A 64 14.26 3.90 -2.89
CA SER A 64 14.53 2.49 -3.11
C SER A 64 14.97 1.76 -1.85
N THR A 65 14.69 0.47 -1.83
CA THR A 65 15.08 -0.46 -0.78
C THR A 65 15.37 -1.83 -1.39
N ILE A 66 15.91 -2.76 -0.59
CA ILE A 66 16.11 -4.15 -1.01
C ILE A 66 15.17 -5.02 -0.16
N ALA A 67 14.43 -5.91 -0.82
CA ALA A 67 13.62 -6.90 -0.14
C ALA A 67 14.53 -7.89 0.62
N ASP A 68 14.14 -8.26 1.83
CA ASP A 68 14.89 -9.23 2.65
C ASP A 68 14.78 -10.66 2.09
N ALA A 69 15.33 -11.63 2.84
CA ALA A 69 15.31 -13.05 2.45
C ALA A 69 13.88 -13.65 2.40
N ASP A 70 12.93 -13.07 3.15
CA ASP A 70 11.51 -13.41 3.14
C ASP A 70 10.72 -12.64 2.07
N GLY A 71 11.39 -11.80 1.30
CA GLY A 71 10.79 -10.93 0.29
C GLY A 71 10.09 -9.70 0.86
N LYS A 72 10.21 -9.39 2.16
CA LYS A 72 9.60 -8.21 2.77
C LYS A 72 10.45 -6.97 2.47
N TRP A 73 9.80 -5.87 2.18
CA TRP A 73 10.47 -4.59 1.96
C TRP A 73 9.69 -3.45 2.62
N MET A 74 10.40 -2.39 2.95
CA MET A 74 9.84 -1.15 3.46
C MET A 74 10.69 0.02 2.98
N VAL A 75 10.02 1.12 2.62
CA VAL A 75 10.66 2.38 2.24
C VAL A 75 9.92 3.55 2.88
N THR A 76 10.64 4.59 3.21
CA THR A 76 10.07 5.83 3.76
C THR A 76 10.04 6.89 2.69
N VAL A 77 8.87 7.51 2.47
CA VAL A 77 8.61 8.49 1.42
C VAL A 77 8.09 9.79 2.06
N SER A 78 8.61 10.93 1.63
CA SER A 78 8.13 12.25 2.09
C SER A 78 6.86 12.64 1.36
N THR A 79 5.87 13.15 2.11
CA THR A 79 4.60 13.65 1.55
C THR A 79 4.55 15.18 1.59
N PRO A 80 4.00 15.84 0.54
CA PRO A 80 3.80 17.28 0.51
C PRO A 80 2.59 17.72 1.35
N LYS A 81 2.17 18.96 1.20
CA LYS A 81 0.87 19.46 1.67
C LYS A 81 -0.27 18.71 1.00
N ALA A 82 -1.45 18.76 1.63
CA ALA A 82 -2.69 18.17 1.12
C ALA A 82 -2.90 18.49 -0.36
N GLY A 83 -3.32 17.48 -1.12
CA GLY A 83 -3.53 17.58 -2.56
C GLY A 83 -3.70 16.24 -3.24
N GLY A 84 -3.71 16.24 -4.54
CA GLY A 84 -3.90 15.08 -5.40
C GLY A 84 -4.97 15.32 -6.46
N PRO A 85 -5.37 14.29 -7.20
CA PRO A 85 -4.91 12.91 -7.09
C PRO A 85 -3.49 12.71 -7.64
N TYR A 86 -2.75 11.85 -6.99
CA TYR A 86 -1.39 11.45 -7.37
C TYR A 86 -1.33 9.97 -7.75
N GLU A 87 -0.20 9.57 -8.32
CA GLU A 87 0.14 8.17 -8.57
C GLU A 87 1.41 7.78 -7.81
N ILE A 88 1.52 6.51 -7.43
CA ILE A 88 2.75 5.94 -6.91
C ILE A 88 3.09 4.72 -7.74
N ARG A 89 4.27 4.75 -8.35
CA ARG A 89 4.79 3.66 -9.17
C ARG A 89 5.79 2.84 -8.37
N PHE A 90 5.60 1.53 -8.35
CA PHE A 90 6.48 0.55 -7.73
C PHE A 90 7.08 -0.34 -8.82
N THR A 91 8.36 -0.68 -8.71
CA THR A 91 8.99 -1.65 -9.62
C THR A 91 10.09 -2.46 -8.93
N ASP A 92 10.12 -3.76 -9.22
CA ASP A 92 11.21 -4.70 -8.91
C ASP A 92 11.72 -5.40 -10.17
N GLY A 93 11.33 -4.87 -11.34
CA GLY A 93 11.48 -5.41 -12.68
C GLY A 93 10.15 -5.48 -13.42
N GLU A 94 9.04 -5.60 -12.69
CA GLU A 94 7.68 -5.38 -13.17
C GLU A 94 7.12 -4.11 -12.53
N GLU A 95 6.18 -3.45 -13.19
CA GLU A 95 5.59 -2.22 -12.71
C GLU A 95 4.21 -2.47 -12.09
N LEU A 96 3.99 -1.86 -10.93
CA LEU A 96 2.70 -1.74 -10.26
C LEU A 96 2.45 -0.26 -9.97
N THR A 97 1.32 0.28 -10.41
CA THR A 97 0.97 1.69 -10.16
C THR A 97 -0.30 1.78 -9.34
N LEU A 98 -0.24 2.48 -8.22
CA LEU A 98 -1.41 2.93 -7.47
C LEU A 98 -1.89 4.26 -8.00
N LYS A 99 -3.20 4.39 -8.19
CA LYS A 99 -3.86 5.57 -8.75
C LYS A 99 -4.78 6.23 -7.75
N ASN A 100 -5.09 7.50 -8.03
CA ASN A 100 -5.99 8.31 -7.22
C ASN A 100 -5.56 8.37 -5.74
N VAL A 101 -4.25 8.49 -5.50
CA VAL A 101 -3.70 8.67 -4.15
C VAL A 101 -3.88 10.12 -3.74
N LEU A 102 -4.53 10.34 -2.61
CA LEU A 102 -4.70 11.67 -2.02
C LEU A 102 -3.71 11.86 -0.87
N ILE A 103 -3.37 13.10 -0.61
CA ILE A 103 -2.57 13.51 0.55
C ILE A 103 -3.41 14.48 1.38
N GLY A 104 -3.55 14.19 2.67
CA GLY A 104 -4.38 14.99 3.58
C GLY A 104 -4.19 14.60 5.03
N GLU A 105 -5.18 14.87 5.86
CA GLU A 105 -5.17 14.45 7.25
C GLU A 105 -5.70 13.02 7.39
N VAL A 106 -4.97 12.19 8.13
CA VAL A 106 -5.35 10.80 8.43
C VAL A 106 -5.51 10.64 9.93
N TRP A 107 -6.72 10.35 10.37
CA TRP A 107 -7.05 10.12 11.76
C TRP A 107 -7.19 8.62 12.03
N PHE A 108 -6.41 8.10 12.97
CA PHE A 108 -6.56 6.74 13.46
C PHE A 108 -7.50 6.74 14.67
N CYS A 109 -8.75 6.33 14.46
CA CYS A 109 -9.76 6.24 15.49
C CYS A 109 -9.82 4.80 16.02
N SER A 110 -9.58 4.63 17.31
CA SER A 110 -9.64 3.33 17.98
C SER A 110 -10.09 3.49 19.41
N GLY A 111 -10.71 2.48 19.98
CA GLY A 111 -11.19 2.49 21.37
C GLY A 111 -12.15 1.34 21.64
N GLN A 112 -12.94 1.51 22.69
CA GLN A 112 -13.97 0.56 23.12
C GLN A 112 -15.38 1.09 22.74
N SER A 113 -16.34 1.00 23.66
CA SER A 113 -17.74 1.34 23.42
C SER A 113 -17.98 2.75 22.88
N ASN A 114 -17.15 3.72 23.25
CA ASN A 114 -17.27 5.09 22.72
C ASN A 114 -17.01 5.19 21.21
N MET A 115 -16.32 4.22 20.62
CA MET A 115 -16.12 4.17 19.16
C MET A 115 -17.34 3.61 18.41
N GLU A 116 -18.22 2.92 19.10
CA GLU A 116 -19.49 2.43 18.57
C GLU A 116 -20.62 3.47 18.73
N MET A 117 -20.39 4.51 19.54
CA MET A 117 -21.40 5.53 19.84
C MET A 117 -21.71 6.34 18.58
N PRO A 118 -22.96 6.34 18.10
CA PRO A 118 -23.38 7.23 17.03
C PRO A 118 -23.35 8.70 17.49
N VAL A 119 -23.25 9.65 16.54
CA VAL A 119 -23.25 11.10 16.87
C VAL A 119 -24.44 11.50 17.75
N ARG A 120 -25.59 10.85 17.58
CA ARG A 120 -26.78 11.09 18.39
C ARG A 120 -26.67 10.59 19.83
N GLY A 121 -25.72 9.74 20.15
CA GLY A 121 -25.59 9.01 21.40
C GLY A 121 -26.39 7.70 21.41
N PHE A 122 -26.37 7.01 22.52
CA PHE A 122 -27.20 5.82 22.76
C PHE A 122 -28.60 6.20 23.26
N GLU A 123 -29.51 5.23 23.27
CA GLU A 123 -30.92 5.44 23.63
C GLU A 123 -31.15 6.14 25.00
N PHE A 124 -30.23 5.91 25.94
CA PHE A 124 -30.30 6.48 27.31
C PHE A 124 -29.15 7.44 27.63
N GLU A 125 -28.22 7.68 26.69
CA GLU A 125 -27.08 8.56 26.86
C GLU A 125 -26.92 9.43 25.59
N PHE A 126 -27.64 10.56 25.54
CA PHE A 126 -27.62 11.48 24.41
C PHE A 126 -26.35 12.34 24.43
N VAL A 127 -25.82 12.61 23.27
CA VAL A 127 -24.75 13.59 23.10
C VAL A 127 -25.36 14.97 23.02
N GLU A 128 -24.95 15.88 23.93
CA GLU A 128 -25.39 17.26 23.92
C GLU A 128 -24.98 17.95 22.62
N GLY A 129 -25.89 18.70 21.99
CA GLY A 129 -25.67 19.37 20.73
C GLY A 129 -25.68 18.47 19.49
N ALA A 130 -25.93 17.16 19.63
CA ALA A 130 -25.93 16.22 18.51
C ALA A 130 -26.89 16.58 17.38
N ASN A 131 -28.07 17.09 17.72
CA ASN A 131 -29.06 17.48 16.70
C ASN A 131 -28.58 18.66 15.85
N ASP A 132 -27.90 19.63 16.45
CA ASP A 132 -27.35 20.77 15.75
C ASP A 132 -26.18 20.34 14.85
N MET A 133 -25.31 19.44 15.32
CA MET A 133 -24.24 18.85 14.52
C MET A 133 -24.78 18.07 13.31
N ILE A 134 -25.84 17.29 13.50
CA ILE A 134 -26.46 16.51 12.41
C ILE A 134 -27.15 17.44 11.41
N ALA A 135 -27.78 18.53 11.89
CA ALA A 135 -28.47 19.48 11.02
C ALA A 135 -27.53 20.35 10.17
N THR A 136 -26.25 20.49 10.59
CA THR A 136 -25.24 21.32 9.93
C THR A 136 -24.21 20.52 9.13
N ALA A 137 -24.26 19.18 9.15
CA ALA A 137 -23.39 18.29 8.39
C ALA A 137 -23.95 18.08 6.98
#